data_ef9766d447435260f854145a158613fb
#
_entry.id   ef9766d447435260f854145a158613fb
#
_cell.length_a   1.000
_cell.length_b   1.000
_cell.length_c   1.000
_cell.angle_alpha   90.00
_cell.angle_beta   90.00
_cell.angle_gamma   90.00
#
_symmetry.space_group_name_H-M   'P 1'
#
loop_
_entity.id
_entity.type
_entity.pdbx_description
1 polymer ?
#
loop_
_entity_poly.entity_id
_entity_poly.type
_entity_poly.pdbx_seq_one_letter_code
_entity_poly.pdbx_strand_id
1 'polypeptide(L)'
;MNSTIDEINSYPFERLRNLIDAKQANEEINLSIGEPKHEANPKVLEEINKQKNLFSHYPPMAMIPELKSSYKSYLKNNFKLNNILDEEIFLVGGTREGTFSAIQTMVDRKKIKRKPYVCMPN
;
A
#
# COMPACT_ATOMS: atom_id res chain seq x y z
N MET A 1 14.83 12.12 24.96
CA MET A 1 13.86 11.96 23.86
C MET A 1 14.52 12.51 22.61
N ASN A 2 14.19 12.01 21.43
CA ASN A 2 14.83 12.50 20.19
C ASN A 2 14.25 13.88 19.85
N SER A 3 15.09 14.93 19.84
CA SER A 3 14.64 16.31 19.57
C SER A 3 14.03 16.50 18.18
N THR A 4 14.36 15.64 17.22
CA THR A 4 13.75 15.67 15.88
C THR A 4 12.25 15.41 15.92
N ILE A 5 11.73 14.75 16.96
CA ILE A 5 10.29 14.51 17.12
C ILE A 5 9.56 15.81 17.44
N ASP A 6 10.20 16.70 18.18
CA ASP A 6 9.61 17.99 18.57
C ASP A 6 9.49 18.96 17.37
N GLU A 7 10.26 18.69 16.30
CA GLU A 7 10.23 19.45 15.04
C GLU A 7 9.16 18.94 14.06
N ILE A 8 8.54 17.77 14.34
CA ILE A 8 7.49 17.23 13.50
C ILE A 8 6.22 18.08 13.64
N ASN A 9 5.89 18.80 12.59
CA ASN A 9 4.64 19.54 12.49
C ASN A 9 3.43 18.59 12.49
N SER A 10 2.24 19.15 12.72
CA SER A 10 0.98 18.41 12.62
C SER A 10 0.87 17.64 11.30
N TYR A 11 0.21 16.48 11.36
CA TYR A 11 0.04 15.60 10.21
C TYR A 11 -0.54 16.36 9.00
N PRO A 12 0.05 16.26 7.80
CA PRO A 12 -0.34 17.10 6.65
C PRO A 12 -1.82 17.01 6.28
N PHE A 13 -2.43 15.81 6.40
CA PHE A 13 -3.86 15.64 6.10
C PHE A 13 -4.78 16.26 7.15
N GLU A 14 -4.34 16.41 8.39
CA GLU A 14 -5.07 17.16 9.42
C GLU A 14 -5.09 18.65 9.09
N ARG A 15 -3.95 19.20 8.68
CA ARG A 15 -3.87 20.58 8.21
C ARG A 15 -4.75 20.82 6.99
N LEU A 16 -4.73 19.89 6.02
CA LEU A 16 -5.57 19.97 4.83
C LEU A 16 -7.05 19.93 5.20
N ARG A 17 -7.46 19.04 6.10
CA ARG A 17 -8.85 18.96 6.60
C ARG A 17 -9.31 20.29 7.21
N ASN A 18 -8.50 20.86 8.09
CA ASN A 18 -8.83 22.14 8.73
C ASN A 18 -8.97 23.29 7.72
N LEU A 19 -8.21 23.26 6.62
CA LEU A 19 -8.33 24.25 5.54
C LEU A 19 -9.62 24.06 4.72
N ILE A 20 -10.06 22.82 4.51
CA ILE A 20 -11.28 22.48 3.78
C ILE A 20 -12.51 22.82 4.63
N ASP A 21 -12.53 22.38 5.89
CA ASP A 21 -13.66 22.59 6.80
C ASP A 21 -13.96 24.09 7.05
N ALA A 22 -12.94 24.93 6.93
CA ALA A 22 -13.11 26.40 7.03
C ALA A 22 -13.80 27.04 5.82
N LYS A 23 -14.01 26.32 4.73
CA LYS A 23 -14.58 26.81 3.47
C LYS A 23 -15.75 25.95 3.00
N GLN A 24 -16.74 25.72 3.84
CA GLN A 24 -17.94 24.96 3.44
C GLN A 24 -18.67 25.66 2.30
N ALA A 25 -18.59 25.10 1.09
CA ALA A 25 -19.42 25.45 -0.03
C ALA A 25 -20.52 24.39 -0.20
N ASN A 26 -21.71 24.80 -0.55
CA ASN A 26 -22.92 23.95 -0.55
C ASN A 26 -22.95 22.80 -1.58
N GLU A 27 -21.99 22.69 -2.47
CA GLU A 27 -21.87 21.59 -3.45
C GLU A 27 -20.39 21.32 -3.76
N GLU A 28 -19.69 20.72 -2.83
CA GLU A 28 -18.24 20.54 -2.96
C GLU A 28 -17.88 19.11 -3.42
N ILE A 29 -17.18 19.02 -4.54
CA ILE A 29 -16.55 17.75 -4.96
C ILE A 29 -15.18 17.70 -4.30
N ASN A 30 -15.05 16.91 -3.25
CA ASN A 30 -13.81 16.76 -2.51
C ASN A 30 -12.83 15.82 -3.23
N LEU A 31 -11.79 16.39 -3.83
CA LEU A 31 -10.70 15.67 -4.50
C LEU A 31 -9.40 15.62 -3.67
N SER A 32 -9.46 15.96 -2.39
CA SER A 32 -8.28 16.06 -1.52
C SER A 32 -7.62 14.72 -1.23
N ILE A 33 -8.38 13.62 -1.27
CA ILE A 33 -7.87 12.27 -1.05
C ILE A 33 -8.36 11.36 -2.17
N GLY A 34 -7.41 10.72 -2.86
CA GLY A 34 -7.70 9.74 -3.91
C GLY A 34 -8.03 8.38 -3.32
N GLU A 35 -9.23 8.23 -2.79
CA GLU A 35 -9.73 6.92 -2.33
C GLU A 35 -10.98 6.50 -3.09
N PRO A 36 -11.13 5.20 -3.42
CA PRO A 36 -12.37 4.71 -3.99
C PRO A 36 -13.48 4.75 -2.94
N LYS A 37 -14.59 5.44 -3.25
CA LYS A 37 -15.77 5.55 -2.37
C LYS A 37 -16.89 4.59 -2.77
N HIS A 38 -16.63 3.69 -3.69
CA HIS A 38 -17.59 2.66 -4.10
C HIS A 38 -17.73 1.60 -3.01
N GLU A 39 -18.92 1.05 -2.93
CA GLU A 39 -19.18 -0.11 -2.06
C GLU A 39 -18.29 -1.29 -2.46
N ALA A 40 -17.88 -2.06 -1.47
CA ALA A 40 -17.12 -3.28 -1.71
C ALA A 40 -17.99 -4.27 -2.50
N ASN A 41 -17.37 -5.00 -3.44
CA ASN A 41 -18.10 -6.01 -4.21
C ASN A 41 -18.69 -7.06 -3.26
N PRO A 42 -20.01 -7.32 -3.31
CA PRO A 42 -20.67 -8.28 -2.43
C PRO A 42 -20.01 -9.66 -2.40
N LYS A 43 -19.52 -10.14 -3.54
CA LYS A 43 -18.80 -11.43 -3.62
C LYS A 43 -17.55 -11.47 -2.74
N VAL A 44 -16.84 -10.34 -2.59
CA VAL A 44 -15.67 -10.25 -1.71
C VAL A 44 -16.11 -10.39 -0.26
N LEU A 45 -17.19 -9.72 0.13
CA LEU A 45 -17.72 -9.78 1.49
C LEU A 45 -18.26 -11.18 1.82
N GLU A 46 -18.94 -11.82 0.87
CA GLU A 46 -19.39 -13.21 1.00
C GLU A 46 -18.22 -14.16 1.23
N GLU A 47 -17.14 -14.02 0.45
CA GLU A 47 -15.97 -14.88 0.56
C GLU A 47 -15.23 -14.66 1.88
N ILE A 48 -15.06 -13.42 2.32
CA ILE A 48 -14.52 -13.11 3.65
C ILE A 48 -15.35 -13.78 4.75
N ASN A 49 -16.67 -13.70 4.65
CA ASN A 49 -17.56 -14.29 5.66
C ASN A 49 -17.47 -15.82 5.69
N LYS A 50 -17.32 -16.49 4.53
CA LYS A 50 -17.09 -17.94 4.48
C LYS A 50 -15.78 -18.35 5.17
N GLN A 51 -14.76 -17.52 5.05
CA GLN A 51 -13.41 -17.78 5.54
C GLN A 51 -13.14 -17.19 6.93
N LYS A 52 -14.17 -16.71 7.64
CA LYS A 52 -14.03 -16.01 8.94
C LYS A 52 -13.23 -16.80 9.99
N ASN A 53 -13.26 -18.12 9.95
CA ASN A 53 -12.52 -18.96 10.89
C ASN A 53 -10.99 -18.83 10.73
N LEU A 54 -10.52 -18.43 9.56
CA LEU A 54 -9.09 -18.22 9.31
C LEU A 54 -8.53 -16.99 10.03
N PHE A 55 -9.38 -16.03 10.40
CA PHE A 55 -8.94 -14.83 11.12
C PHE A 55 -8.47 -15.11 12.55
N SER A 56 -8.74 -16.29 13.09
CA SER A 56 -8.24 -16.70 14.41
C SER A 56 -6.79 -17.18 14.39
N HIS A 57 -6.18 -17.30 13.23
CA HIS A 57 -4.82 -17.80 13.06
C HIS A 57 -3.96 -16.79 12.31
N TYR A 58 -2.65 -16.83 12.55
CA TYR A 58 -1.72 -16.14 11.69
C TYR A 58 -1.76 -16.74 10.29
N PRO A 59 -1.70 -15.92 9.22
CA PRO A 59 -1.67 -16.46 7.86
C PRO A 59 -0.44 -17.36 7.69
N PRO A 60 -0.64 -18.65 7.34
CA PRO A 60 0.48 -19.54 7.17
C PRO A 60 1.28 -19.16 5.92
N MET A 61 2.60 -19.25 6.01
CA MET A 61 3.50 -19.03 4.88
C MET A 61 3.16 -19.92 3.68
N ALA A 62 2.55 -21.08 3.93
CA ALA A 62 2.08 -22.00 2.89
C ALA A 62 1.01 -21.42 1.96
N MET A 63 0.24 -20.41 2.41
CA MET A 63 -0.76 -19.75 1.55
C MET A 63 -0.18 -18.74 0.57
N ILE A 64 1.09 -18.39 0.72
CA ILE A 64 1.78 -17.45 -0.16
C ILE A 64 1.79 -17.91 -1.62
N PRO A 65 2.08 -19.20 -1.96
CA PRO A 65 2.05 -19.70 -3.33
C PRO A 65 0.68 -19.56 -4.01
N GLU A 66 -0.41 -19.83 -3.30
CA GLU A 66 -1.77 -19.70 -3.84
C GLU A 66 -2.12 -18.26 -4.18
N LEU A 67 -1.79 -17.33 -3.29
CA LEU A 67 -2.01 -15.92 -3.54
C LEU A 67 -1.15 -15.42 -4.70
N LYS A 68 0.11 -15.83 -4.79
CA LYS A 68 0.98 -15.53 -5.94
C LYS A 68 0.41 -16.07 -7.25
N SER A 69 -0.07 -17.30 -7.26
CA SER A 69 -0.69 -17.92 -8.44
C SER A 69 -1.93 -17.14 -8.90
N SER A 70 -2.79 -16.75 -7.96
CA SER A 70 -3.97 -15.95 -8.24
C SER A 70 -3.58 -14.58 -8.81
N TYR A 71 -2.56 -13.94 -8.26
CA TYR A 71 -2.06 -12.65 -8.73
C TYR A 71 -1.41 -12.75 -10.12
N LYS A 72 -0.64 -13.80 -10.40
CA LYS A 72 -0.12 -14.08 -11.76
C LYS A 72 -1.25 -14.23 -12.77
N SER A 73 -2.30 -14.96 -12.42
CA SER A 73 -3.48 -15.12 -13.27
C SER A 73 -4.16 -13.76 -13.55
N TYR A 74 -4.26 -12.93 -12.53
CA TYR A 74 -4.77 -11.55 -12.67
C TYR A 74 -3.90 -10.72 -13.63
N LEU A 75 -2.58 -10.73 -13.45
CA LEU A 75 -1.64 -9.99 -14.31
C LEU A 75 -1.69 -10.48 -15.77
N LYS A 76 -1.75 -11.79 -15.96
CA LYS A 76 -1.90 -12.40 -17.29
C LYS A 76 -3.19 -11.96 -17.98
N ASN A 77 -4.32 -12.04 -17.29
CA ASN A 77 -5.61 -11.78 -17.90
C ASN A 77 -5.83 -10.29 -18.19
N ASN A 78 -5.40 -9.41 -17.29
CA ASN A 78 -5.68 -7.98 -17.41
C ASN A 78 -4.58 -7.20 -18.12
N PHE A 79 -3.32 -7.61 -17.97
CA PHE A 79 -2.16 -6.86 -18.50
C PHE A 79 -1.36 -7.63 -19.54
N LYS A 80 -1.76 -8.87 -19.86
CA LYS A 80 -1.06 -9.75 -20.83
C LYS A 80 0.38 -10.07 -20.42
N LEU A 81 0.71 -9.93 -19.14
CA LEU A 81 2.01 -10.27 -18.59
C LEU A 81 2.09 -11.78 -18.40
N ASN A 82 2.93 -12.40 -19.21
CA ASN A 82 3.20 -13.84 -19.14
C ASN A 82 4.61 -14.07 -18.58
N ASN A 83 4.88 -15.25 -18.09
CA ASN A 83 6.20 -15.66 -17.62
C ASN A 83 6.74 -14.88 -16.40
N ILE A 84 5.86 -14.48 -15.50
CA ILE A 84 6.26 -13.87 -14.21
C ILE A 84 6.72 -15.00 -13.27
N LEU A 85 7.95 -14.88 -12.76
CA LEU A 85 8.52 -15.82 -11.81
C LEU A 85 7.97 -15.57 -10.40
N ASP A 86 8.06 -16.58 -9.54
CA ASP A 86 7.60 -16.44 -8.14
C ASP A 86 8.47 -15.48 -7.33
N GLU A 87 9.73 -15.36 -7.70
CA GLU A 87 10.71 -14.44 -7.09
C GLU A 87 10.46 -12.97 -7.43
N GLU A 88 9.68 -12.71 -8.47
CA GLU A 88 9.33 -11.34 -8.89
C GLU A 88 8.10 -10.78 -8.15
N ILE A 89 7.44 -11.61 -7.34
CA ILE A 89 6.27 -11.22 -6.58
C ILE A 89 6.55 -11.31 -5.08
N PHE A 90 6.46 -10.18 -4.39
CA PHE A 90 6.57 -10.10 -2.94
C PHE A 90 5.24 -9.67 -2.34
N LEU A 91 4.75 -10.44 -1.38
CA LEU A 91 3.57 -10.09 -0.61
C LEU A 91 3.97 -9.22 0.57
N VAL A 92 3.28 -8.13 0.75
CA VAL A 92 3.53 -7.15 1.81
C VAL A 92 2.21 -6.81 2.51
N GLY A 93 2.28 -6.37 3.77
CA GLY A 93 1.11 -5.97 4.55
C GLY A 93 0.44 -4.67 4.07
N GLY A 94 1.04 -4.00 3.08
CA GLY A 94 0.53 -2.78 2.48
C GLY A 94 1.58 -2.14 1.59
N THR A 95 1.17 -1.27 0.67
CA THR A 95 2.09 -0.60 -0.27
C THR A 95 3.08 0.34 0.42
N ARG A 96 2.71 0.91 1.56
CA ARG A 96 3.61 1.76 2.36
C ARG A 96 4.80 0.97 2.88
N GLU A 97 4.55 -0.17 3.51
CA GLU A 97 5.58 -1.09 3.99
C GLU A 97 6.41 -1.65 2.84
N GLY A 98 5.75 -1.99 1.73
CA GLY A 98 6.40 -2.46 0.51
C GLY A 98 7.37 -1.43 -0.05
N THR A 99 6.97 -0.19 -0.19
CA THR A 99 7.82 0.90 -0.69
C THR A 99 9.00 1.16 0.24
N PHE A 100 8.76 1.20 1.54
CA PHE A 100 9.82 1.40 2.53
C PHE A 100 10.85 0.27 2.50
N SER A 101 10.38 -0.98 2.47
CA SER A 101 11.25 -2.16 2.41
C SER A 101 12.02 -2.25 1.09
N ALA A 102 11.39 -1.90 -0.03
CA ALA A 102 12.05 -1.88 -1.34
C ALA A 102 13.24 -0.92 -1.37
N ILE A 103 13.06 0.31 -0.86
CA ILE A 103 14.15 1.28 -0.79
C ILE A 103 15.32 0.73 0.05
N GLN A 104 15.03 0.13 1.20
CA GLN A 104 16.08 -0.43 2.06
C GLN A 104 16.78 -1.62 1.44
N THR A 105 16.05 -2.45 0.69
CA THR A 105 16.61 -3.64 0.05
C THR A 105 17.46 -3.27 -1.17
N MET A 106 17.05 -2.26 -1.95
CA MET A 106 17.75 -1.84 -3.16
C MET A 106 19.00 -1.01 -2.89
N VAL A 107 19.09 -0.36 -1.73
CA VAL A 107 20.21 0.52 -1.36
C VAL A 107 21.24 -0.23 -0.51
N ASP A 108 22.25 -0.80 -1.14
CA ASP A 108 23.37 -1.42 -0.44
C ASP A 108 24.40 -0.38 0.01
N ARG A 109 24.30 0.05 1.27
CA ARG A 109 25.20 1.05 1.86
C ARG A 109 26.68 0.64 1.89
N LYS A 110 26.97 -0.66 1.82
CA LYS A 110 28.36 -1.16 1.82
C LYS A 110 29.00 -1.03 0.43
N LYS A 111 28.20 -1.09 -0.63
CA LYS A 111 28.68 -1.01 -2.01
C LYS A 111 28.65 0.41 -2.58
N ILE A 112 27.89 1.30 -2.00
CA ILE A 112 27.70 2.66 -2.50
C ILE A 112 28.80 3.58 -1.94
N LYS A 113 29.65 4.12 -2.81
CA LYS A 113 30.68 5.08 -2.46
C LYS A 113 30.17 6.52 -2.27
N ARG A 114 28.98 6.83 -2.78
CA ARG A 114 28.34 8.14 -2.68
C ARG A 114 26.96 8.02 -2.03
N LYS A 115 26.48 9.11 -1.45
CA LYS A 115 25.14 9.17 -0.89
C LYS A 115 24.11 8.89 -2.01
N PRO A 116 23.23 7.90 -1.88
CA PRO A 116 22.22 7.61 -2.89
C PRO A 116 21.15 8.71 -2.92
N TYR A 117 20.59 8.95 -4.08
CA TYR A 117 19.44 9.82 -4.26
C TYR A 117 18.19 8.97 -4.48
N VAL A 118 17.09 9.36 -3.83
CA VAL A 118 15.76 8.82 -4.07
C VAL A 118 14.94 9.92 -4.73
N CYS A 119 14.56 9.70 -5.99
CA CYS A 119 13.68 10.62 -6.72
C CYS A 119 12.23 10.25 -6.44
N MET A 120 11.44 11.23 -6.06
CA MET A 120 10.01 11.07 -5.80
C MET A 120 9.23 12.08 -6.64
N PRO A 121 8.00 11.76 -7.06
CA PRO A 121 7.10 12.74 -7.65
C PRO A 121 6.83 13.90 -6.69
N ASN A 122 6.58 15.05 -7.26
CA ASN A 122 6.27 16.28 -6.51
C ASN A 122 4.82 16.23 -6.04
#